data_ebce4f379edcbe5a821b4b5d4e685833
#
_entry.id   ebce4f379edcbe5a821b4b5d4e685833
#
_cell.length_a   1.000
_cell.length_b   1.000
_cell.length_c   1.000
_cell.angle_alpha   90.00
_cell.angle_beta   90.00
_cell.angle_gamma   90.00
#
_symmetry.space_group_name_H-M   'P 1'
#
loop_
_entity.id
_entity.type
_entity.pdbx_description
1 polymer ?
#
loop_
_entity_poly.entity_id
_entity_poly.type
_entity_poly.pdbx_seq_one_letter_code
_entity_poly.pdbx_strand_id
1 'polypeptide(L)'
;MWVFKKIYQEYLLNSGVEQSQIISINFDDLEYEELLDYHKLYLYIKDRLVENKMMYIFLDEIQNVPSYEKVVDSLYVKEKIDIYIVRSTKHPITHLNSQYIEIHVLPLSFKEVYKPGADKEEAFQKYMKTGGFPYINKIQLDKGKRQII
;
A
#
# COMPACT_ATOMS: atom_id res chain seq x y z
N MET A 1 -0.48 6.00 0.35
CA MET A 1 -1.07 4.70 -0.02
C MET A 1 -1.33 3.77 1.17
N TRP A 2 -0.62 3.94 2.28
CA TRP A 2 -0.78 3.20 3.55
C TRP A 2 -2.23 3.14 4.09
N VAL A 3 -3.04 4.18 3.91
CA VAL A 3 -4.44 4.25 4.37
C VAL A 3 -5.33 3.22 3.68
N PHE A 4 -5.20 3.05 2.35
CA PHE A 4 -6.01 2.09 1.59
C PHE A 4 -5.74 0.64 2.05
N LYS A 5 -4.46 0.29 2.20
CA LYS A 5 -4.04 -1.02 2.71
C LYS A 5 -4.68 -1.33 4.07
N LYS A 6 -4.61 -0.36 5.00
CA LYS A 6 -5.18 -0.51 6.34
C LYS A 6 -6.70 -0.70 6.32
N ILE A 7 -7.41 0.12 5.55
CA ILE A 7 -8.88 0.02 5.42
C ILE A 7 -9.28 -1.35 4.86
N TYR A 8 -8.55 -1.84 3.85
CA TYR A 8 -8.89 -3.13 3.25
C TYR A 8 -8.56 -4.31 4.18
N GLN A 9 -7.46 -4.26 4.92
CA GLN A 9 -7.16 -5.26 5.96
C GLN A 9 -8.23 -5.27 7.06
N GLU A 10 -8.66 -4.11 7.53
CA GLU A 10 -9.78 -4.00 8.50
C GLU A 10 -11.08 -4.58 7.93
N TYR A 11 -11.37 -4.32 6.67
CA TYR A 11 -12.53 -4.92 5.99
C TYR A 11 -12.44 -6.45 5.95
N LEU A 12 -11.28 -7.04 5.61
CA LEU A 12 -11.06 -8.48 5.58
C LEU A 12 -11.30 -9.10 6.95
N LEU A 13 -10.71 -8.52 8.01
CA LEU A 13 -10.89 -8.98 9.39
C LEU A 13 -12.36 -8.93 9.83
N ASN A 14 -13.07 -7.85 9.50
CA ASN A 14 -14.50 -7.70 9.79
C ASN A 14 -15.37 -8.66 8.97
N SER A 15 -14.86 -9.16 7.84
CA SER A 15 -15.52 -10.16 6.98
C SER A 15 -15.24 -11.62 7.40
N GLY A 16 -14.56 -11.82 8.53
CA GLY A 16 -14.29 -13.16 9.08
C GLY A 16 -12.96 -13.76 8.63
N VAL A 17 -12.07 -13.01 7.96
CA VAL A 17 -10.70 -13.43 7.68
C VAL A 17 -9.89 -13.36 8.98
N GLU A 18 -9.17 -14.42 9.29
CA GLU A 18 -8.31 -14.45 10.48
C GLU A 18 -7.01 -13.67 10.27
N GLN A 19 -6.45 -13.10 11.31
CA GLN A 19 -5.17 -12.40 11.25
C GLN A 19 -4.03 -13.27 10.68
N SER A 20 -4.06 -14.57 10.94
CA SER A 20 -3.10 -15.56 10.41
C SER A 20 -3.13 -15.70 8.87
N GLN A 21 -4.21 -15.26 8.23
CA GLN A 21 -4.36 -15.28 6.78
C GLN A 21 -3.84 -14.00 6.11
N ILE A 22 -3.40 -13.01 6.90
CA ILE A 22 -2.93 -11.74 6.40
C ILE A 22 -1.43 -11.60 6.65
N ILE A 23 -0.65 -11.49 5.59
CA ILE A 23 0.78 -11.15 5.63
C ILE A 23 0.93 -9.73 5.12
N SER A 24 1.55 -8.85 5.91
CA SER A 24 1.73 -7.45 5.54
C SER A 24 3.15 -7.00 5.82
N ILE A 25 3.89 -6.64 4.78
CA ILE A 25 5.29 -6.25 4.83
C ILE A 25 5.41 -4.85 4.23
N ASN A 26 6.17 -3.98 4.89
CA ASN A 26 6.57 -2.67 4.37
C ASN A 26 8.10 -2.65 4.25
N PHE A 27 8.61 -2.57 3.03
CA PHE A 27 10.05 -2.62 2.76
C PHE A 27 10.80 -1.29 3.02
N ASP A 28 10.10 -0.26 3.49
CA ASP A 28 10.74 0.93 4.08
C ASP A 28 11.05 0.74 5.58
N ASP A 29 10.54 -0.33 6.21
CA ASP A 29 10.76 -0.64 7.60
C ASP A 29 11.98 -1.54 7.75
N LEU A 30 12.96 -1.11 8.56
CA LEU A 30 14.20 -1.84 8.85
C LEU A 30 13.96 -3.22 9.48
N GLU A 31 12.82 -3.44 10.11
CA GLU A 31 12.42 -4.76 10.62
C GLU A 31 12.43 -5.83 9.52
N TYR A 32 12.20 -5.42 8.26
CA TYR A 32 12.17 -6.31 7.10
C TYR A 32 13.40 -6.19 6.20
N GLU A 33 14.49 -5.59 6.66
CA GLU A 33 15.71 -5.40 5.87
C GLU A 33 16.26 -6.72 5.31
N GLU A 34 16.21 -7.80 6.09
CA GLU A 34 16.62 -9.12 5.61
C GLU A 34 15.78 -9.68 4.48
N LEU A 35 14.54 -9.23 4.34
CA LEU A 35 13.61 -9.65 3.28
C LEU A 35 13.80 -8.89 1.97
N LEU A 36 14.77 -7.97 1.88
CA LEU A 36 15.20 -7.37 0.62
C LEU A 36 15.88 -8.40 -0.30
N ASP A 37 16.28 -9.54 0.23
CA ASP A 37 16.62 -10.72 -0.57
C ASP A 37 15.35 -11.47 -0.98
N TYR A 38 15.11 -11.58 -2.31
CA TYR A 38 13.88 -12.20 -2.82
C TYR A 38 13.70 -13.68 -2.44
N HIS A 39 14.79 -14.44 -2.23
CA HIS A 39 14.71 -15.82 -1.74
C HIS A 39 14.26 -15.87 -0.28
N LYS A 40 14.82 -14.99 0.57
CA LYS A 40 14.40 -14.88 1.97
C LYS A 40 12.94 -14.44 2.07
N LEU A 41 12.52 -13.48 1.24
CA LEU A 41 11.14 -13.04 1.16
C LEU A 41 10.21 -14.19 0.78
N TYR A 42 10.57 -14.97 -0.25
CA TYR A 42 9.77 -16.12 -0.67
C TYR A 42 9.62 -17.15 0.47
N LEU A 43 10.72 -17.50 1.14
CA LEU A 43 10.70 -18.44 2.25
C LEU A 43 9.87 -17.91 3.42
N TYR A 44 10.06 -16.64 3.80
CA TYR A 44 9.28 -15.98 4.85
C TYR A 44 7.78 -16.06 4.62
N ILE A 45 7.34 -15.79 3.39
CA ILE A 45 5.92 -15.88 3.02
C ILE A 45 5.48 -17.35 3.05
N LYS A 46 6.25 -18.25 2.43
CA LYS A 46 5.92 -19.68 2.34
C LYS A 46 5.71 -20.32 3.71
N ASP A 47 6.55 -19.99 4.69
CA ASP A 47 6.50 -20.56 6.04
C ASP A 47 5.27 -20.07 6.84
N ARG A 48 4.61 -18.99 6.38
CA ARG A 48 3.41 -18.41 7.00
C ARG A 48 2.10 -18.74 6.28
N LEU A 49 2.18 -19.49 5.19
CA LEU A 49 0.96 -19.92 4.49
C LEU A 49 0.18 -20.91 5.35
N VAL A 50 -1.11 -20.64 5.52
CA VAL A 50 -2.04 -21.54 6.23
C VAL A 50 -2.68 -22.47 5.21
N GLU A 51 -2.55 -23.77 5.42
CA GLU A 51 -3.13 -24.78 4.53
C GLU A 51 -4.66 -24.62 4.41
N ASN A 52 -5.14 -24.78 3.18
CA ASN A 52 -6.56 -24.74 2.84
C ASN A 52 -7.31 -23.43 3.11
N LYS A 53 -6.63 -22.38 3.54
CA LYS A 53 -7.21 -21.04 3.71
C LYS A 53 -6.76 -20.08 2.62
N MET A 54 -7.61 -19.11 2.29
CA MET A 54 -7.26 -17.99 1.43
C MET A 54 -6.26 -17.08 2.15
N MET A 55 -5.14 -16.77 1.51
CA MET A 55 -4.09 -15.90 2.05
C MET A 55 -4.13 -14.54 1.35
N TYR A 56 -3.93 -13.48 2.12
CA TYR A 56 -3.90 -12.10 1.64
C TYR A 56 -2.53 -11.50 1.95
N ILE A 57 -1.75 -11.24 0.91
CA ILE A 57 -0.36 -10.79 1.04
C ILE A 57 -0.25 -9.34 0.59
N PHE A 58 0.17 -8.44 1.48
CA PHE A 58 0.35 -7.02 1.22
C PHE A 58 1.83 -6.67 1.24
N LEU A 59 2.36 -6.27 0.10
CA LEU A 59 3.76 -5.91 -0.11
C LEU A 59 3.84 -4.42 -0.45
N ASP A 60 4.28 -3.62 0.53
CA ASP A 60 4.39 -2.17 0.41
C ASP A 60 5.84 -1.78 0.09
N GLU A 61 6.02 -0.86 -0.90
CA GLU A 61 7.32 -0.42 -1.42
C GLU A 61 8.17 -1.60 -1.96
N ILE A 62 7.52 -2.58 -2.60
CA ILE A 62 8.15 -3.84 -3.08
C ILE A 62 9.30 -3.61 -4.07
N GLN A 63 9.36 -2.44 -4.74
CA GLN A 63 10.46 -2.11 -5.63
C GLN A 63 11.83 -2.06 -4.94
N ASN A 64 11.85 -2.02 -3.60
CA ASN A 64 13.07 -2.09 -2.81
C ASN A 64 13.67 -3.51 -2.81
N VAL A 65 12.89 -4.53 -3.21
CA VAL A 65 13.35 -5.93 -3.33
C VAL A 65 13.76 -6.21 -4.78
N PRO A 66 15.05 -6.39 -5.08
CA PRO A 66 15.49 -6.76 -6.43
C PRO A 66 14.88 -8.10 -6.87
N SER A 67 14.37 -8.17 -8.08
CA SER A 67 13.75 -9.40 -8.65
C SER A 67 12.52 -9.91 -7.90
N TYR A 68 11.77 -9.01 -7.24
CA TYR A 68 10.53 -9.35 -6.52
C TYR A 68 9.49 -10.05 -7.42
N GLU A 69 9.55 -9.79 -8.72
CA GLU A 69 8.64 -10.39 -9.71
C GLU A 69 8.69 -11.92 -9.67
N LYS A 70 9.87 -12.50 -9.42
CA LYS A 70 10.03 -13.95 -9.26
C LYS A 70 9.27 -14.50 -8.07
N VAL A 71 9.22 -13.73 -6.98
CA VAL A 71 8.45 -14.10 -5.78
C VAL A 71 6.96 -14.06 -6.09
N VAL A 72 6.50 -12.97 -6.71
CA VAL A 72 5.09 -12.78 -7.06
C VAL A 72 4.63 -13.86 -8.01
N ASP A 73 5.36 -14.11 -9.09
CA ASP A 73 5.03 -15.16 -10.08
C ASP A 73 5.01 -16.55 -9.43
N SER A 74 5.98 -16.85 -8.55
CA SER A 74 6.04 -18.12 -7.82
C SER A 74 4.89 -18.34 -6.84
N LEU A 75 4.38 -17.25 -6.24
CA LEU A 75 3.23 -17.30 -5.34
C LEU A 75 1.91 -17.34 -6.11
N TYR A 76 1.82 -16.64 -7.24
CA TYR A 76 0.62 -16.58 -8.07
C TYR A 76 0.16 -17.94 -8.60
N VAL A 77 1.10 -18.85 -8.92
CA VAL A 77 0.77 -20.23 -9.34
C VAL A 77 0.20 -21.07 -8.20
N LYS A 78 0.23 -20.57 -6.95
CA LYS A 78 -0.37 -21.27 -5.82
C LYS A 78 -1.84 -20.87 -5.71
N GLU A 79 -2.71 -21.85 -5.58
CA GLU A 79 -4.12 -21.61 -5.32
C GLU A 79 -4.33 -20.90 -3.96
N LYS A 80 -5.38 -20.11 -3.87
CA LYS A 80 -5.81 -19.42 -2.64
C LYS A 80 -4.81 -18.37 -2.10
N ILE A 81 -4.15 -17.64 -2.98
CA ILE A 81 -3.32 -16.49 -2.60
C ILE A 81 -3.74 -15.26 -3.40
N ASP A 82 -4.08 -14.16 -2.70
CA ASP A 82 -4.25 -12.83 -3.27
C ASP A 82 -3.06 -11.95 -2.86
N ILE A 83 -2.42 -11.32 -3.85
CA ILE A 83 -1.24 -10.47 -3.63
C ILE A 83 -1.59 -9.03 -3.99
N TYR A 84 -1.37 -8.13 -3.03
CA TYR A 84 -1.56 -6.69 -3.15
C TYR A 84 -0.21 -5.99 -3.10
N ILE A 85 0.18 -5.41 -4.23
CA ILE A 85 1.46 -4.71 -4.38
C ILE A 85 1.20 -3.21 -4.35
N VAL A 86 1.92 -2.53 -3.47
CA VAL A 86 1.91 -1.07 -3.39
C VAL A 86 3.29 -0.56 -3.77
N ARG A 87 3.35 0.43 -4.68
CA ARG A 87 4.60 1.04 -5.15
C ARG A 87 4.43 2.55 -5.28
N SER A 88 5.47 3.26 -4.93
CA SER A 88 5.54 4.72 -5.12
C SER A 88 6.16 5.13 -6.47
N THR A 89 6.76 4.20 -7.22
CA THR A 89 7.45 4.50 -8.48
C THR A 89 6.50 4.57 -9.68
N LYS A 90 6.80 5.50 -10.60
CA LYS A 90 6.06 5.66 -11.87
C LYS A 90 6.45 4.64 -12.96
N HIS A 91 7.39 3.75 -12.67
CA HIS A 91 7.83 2.78 -13.65
C HIS A 91 6.79 1.67 -13.80
N PRO A 92 6.39 1.33 -15.04
CA PRO A 92 5.47 0.23 -15.27
C PRO A 92 6.08 -1.09 -14.76
N ILE A 93 5.22 -2.02 -14.37
CA ILE A 93 5.64 -3.38 -14.03
C ILE A 93 5.90 -4.09 -15.36
N THR A 94 7.17 -4.20 -15.75
CA THR A 94 7.54 -4.74 -17.07
C THR A 94 7.74 -6.25 -17.10
N HIS A 95 7.78 -6.92 -15.95
CA HIS A 95 8.23 -8.31 -15.85
C HIS A 95 7.31 -9.24 -15.04
N LEU A 96 6.09 -8.82 -14.69
CA LEU A 96 5.11 -9.76 -14.14
C LEU A 96 4.48 -10.55 -15.29
N ASN A 97 4.72 -11.86 -15.32
CA ASN A 97 4.08 -12.77 -16.26
C ASN A 97 2.63 -13.10 -15.86
N SER A 98 2.29 -12.86 -14.59
CA SER A 98 0.96 -13.07 -14.03
C SER A 98 -0.02 -11.99 -14.47
N GLN A 99 -1.29 -12.34 -14.59
CA GLN A 99 -2.36 -11.38 -14.81
C GLN A 99 -2.56 -10.53 -13.56
N TYR A 100 -2.53 -9.21 -13.71
CA TYR A 100 -2.74 -8.27 -12.60
C TYR A 100 -3.70 -7.15 -13.01
N ILE A 101 -4.31 -6.54 -12.01
CA ILE A 101 -5.12 -5.32 -12.18
C ILE A 101 -4.32 -4.17 -11.59
N GLU A 102 -4.02 -3.17 -12.42
CA GLU A 102 -3.35 -1.96 -11.98
C GLU A 102 -4.36 -0.89 -11.59
N ILE A 103 -4.22 -0.39 -10.36
CA ILE A 103 -5.06 0.69 -9.83
C ILE A 103 -4.16 1.90 -9.56
N HIS A 104 -4.35 2.95 -10.34
CA HIS A 104 -3.67 4.22 -10.14
C HIS A 104 -4.41 5.06 -9.08
N VAL A 105 -3.79 5.26 -7.93
CA VAL A 105 -4.32 6.12 -6.88
C VAL A 105 -3.73 7.52 -7.04
N LEU A 106 -4.58 8.46 -7.44
CA LEU A 106 -4.22 9.87 -7.58
C LEU A 106 -4.41 10.62 -6.25
N PRO A 107 -3.73 11.76 -6.06
CA PRO A 107 -4.06 12.69 -5.00
C PRO A 107 -5.54 13.08 -5.07
N LEU A 108 -6.14 13.40 -3.92
CA LEU A 108 -7.54 13.81 -3.85
C LEU A 108 -7.81 15.01 -4.76
N SER A 109 -8.87 14.96 -5.52
CA SER A 109 -9.37 16.08 -6.30
C SER A 109 -9.90 17.20 -5.38
N PHE A 110 -10.05 18.41 -5.91
CA PHE A 110 -10.66 19.50 -5.15
C PHE A 110 -12.06 19.13 -4.64
N LYS A 111 -12.86 18.43 -5.43
CA LYS A 111 -14.20 17.98 -5.06
C LYS A 111 -14.20 17.07 -3.83
N GLU A 112 -13.21 16.22 -3.70
CA GLU A 112 -13.06 15.29 -2.57
C GLU A 112 -12.53 15.98 -1.29
N VAL A 113 -11.78 17.07 -1.45
CA VAL A 113 -11.24 17.85 -0.33
C VAL A 113 -12.22 18.93 0.13
N TYR A 114 -13.06 19.45 -0.77
CA TYR A 114 -14.00 20.53 -0.49
C TYR A 114 -15.09 20.08 0.48
N LYS A 115 -15.23 20.87 1.55
CA LYS A 115 -16.31 20.66 2.53
C LYS A 115 -17.50 21.54 2.16
N PRO A 116 -18.71 20.98 1.98
CA PRO A 116 -19.92 21.78 1.75
C PRO A 116 -20.12 22.81 2.86
N GLY A 117 -20.41 24.07 2.48
CA GLY A 117 -20.61 25.18 3.40
C GLY A 117 -19.37 26.05 3.67
N ALA A 118 -18.19 25.65 3.23
CA ALA A 118 -17.01 26.51 3.22
C ALA A 118 -17.05 27.48 2.02
N ASP A 119 -16.37 28.64 2.13
CA ASP A 119 -16.16 29.51 0.98
C ASP A 119 -15.38 28.74 -0.09
N LYS A 120 -15.98 28.66 -1.29
CA LYS A 120 -15.45 27.81 -2.37
C LYS A 120 -14.17 28.40 -2.96
N GLU A 121 -14.09 29.71 -3.08
CA GLU A 121 -12.93 30.38 -3.66
C GLU A 121 -11.74 30.28 -2.72
N GLU A 122 -11.92 30.55 -1.44
CA GLU A 122 -10.86 30.39 -0.43
C GLU A 122 -10.38 28.93 -0.34
N ALA A 123 -11.31 27.98 -0.35
CA ALA A 123 -11.00 26.56 -0.33
C ALA A 123 -10.22 26.13 -1.57
N PHE A 124 -10.56 26.67 -2.75
CA PHE A 124 -9.86 26.37 -4.00
C PHE A 124 -8.44 26.98 -4.00
N GLN A 125 -8.28 28.22 -3.58
CA GLN A 125 -6.98 28.86 -3.44
C GLN A 125 -6.05 28.08 -2.47
N LYS A 126 -6.62 27.58 -1.38
CA LYS A 126 -5.90 26.71 -0.46
C LYS A 126 -5.48 25.41 -1.11
N TYR A 127 -6.40 24.75 -1.83
CA TYR A 127 -6.13 23.50 -2.56
C TYR A 127 -5.02 23.69 -3.62
N MET A 128 -5.01 24.81 -4.34
CA MET A 128 -3.96 25.12 -5.32
C MET A 128 -2.57 25.23 -4.68
N LYS A 129 -2.51 25.70 -3.42
CA LYS A 129 -1.23 25.83 -2.68
C LYS A 129 -0.79 24.52 -2.03
N THR A 130 -1.73 23.69 -1.57
CA THR A 130 -1.45 22.51 -0.75
C THR A 130 -1.59 21.19 -1.51
N GLY A 131 -2.27 21.20 -2.65
CA GLY A 131 -2.60 20.00 -3.40
C GLY A 131 -3.59 19.07 -2.71
N GLY A 132 -3.79 17.89 -3.29
CA GLY A 132 -4.75 16.88 -2.83
C GLY A 132 -4.18 15.81 -1.90
N PHE A 133 -3.00 16.02 -1.30
CA PHE A 133 -2.45 15.03 -0.37
C PHE A 133 -3.12 15.12 1.01
N PRO A 134 -3.75 14.05 1.51
CA PRO A 134 -4.49 14.07 2.79
C PRO A 134 -3.64 14.51 3.98
N TYR A 135 -2.33 14.22 3.94
CA TYR A 135 -1.39 14.53 5.02
C TYR A 135 -1.15 16.04 5.20
N ILE A 136 -1.21 16.83 4.13
CA ILE A 136 -0.97 18.28 4.19
C ILE A 136 -2.02 18.98 5.05
N ASN A 137 -3.25 18.50 5.03
CA ASN A 137 -4.32 19.03 5.88
C ASN A 137 -4.08 18.74 7.39
N LYS A 138 -3.31 17.70 7.73
CA LYS A 138 -2.91 17.42 9.13
C LYS A 138 -1.73 18.29 9.59
N ILE A 139 -0.77 18.58 8.71
CA ILE A 139 0.41 19.41 9.02
C ILE A 139 -0.02 20.84 9.41
N GLN A 140 -1.07 21.38 8.80
CA GLN A 140 -1.55 22.74 9.13
C GLN A 140 -2.25 22.84 10.51
N LEU A 141 -2.72 21.72 11.06
CA LEU A 141 -3.26 21.66 12.41
C LEU A 141 -2.15 21.55 13.48
N ASP A 142 -0.96 21.08 13.08
CA ASP A 142 0.19 20.82 13.98
C ASP A 142 1.31 21.89 13.86
N LYS A 143 0.99 23.12 13.44
CA LYS A 143 1.98 24.22 13.33
C LYS A 143 2.70 24.61 14.65
N GLY A 144 2.63 23.75 15.66
CA GLY A 144 3.38 23.88 16.91
C GLY A 144 4.48 22.87 17.14
N LYS A 145 4.57 21.78 16.36
CA LYS A 145 5.55 20.71 16.66
C LYS A 145 5.96 19.96 15.40
N ARG A 146 7.13 20.27 14.91
CA ARG A 146 8.07 19.58 14.01
C ARG A 146 8.35 20.34 12.72
N GLN A 147 9.52 20.93 12.68
CA GLN A 147 10.24 21.17 11.44
C GLN A 147 10.57 19.80 10.83
N ILE A 148 10.17 19.60 9.58
CA ILE A 148 10.67 18.50 8.77
C ILE A 148 11.91 19.06 8.06
N ILE A 149 13.05 18.51 8.39
CA ILE A 149 14.31 18.70 7.66
C ILE A 149 14.25 17.86 6.40
#